data_bf5e8b9ccffe11d6fed795fed34fdd45
#
_entry.id   bf5e8b9ccffe11d6fed795fed34fdd45
#
_cell.length_a   1.000
_cell.length_b   1.000
_cell.length_c   1.000
_cell.angle_alpha   90.00
_cell.angle_beta   90.00
_cell.angle_gamma   90.00
#
_symmetry.space_group_name_H-M   'P 1'
#
loop_
_entity.id
_entity.type
_entity.pdbx_description
1 polymer ?
#
loop_
_entity_poly.entity_id
_entity_poly.type
_entity_poly.pdbx_seq_one_letter_code
_entity_poly.pdbx_strand_id
1 'polypeptide(L)'
;MNKSKIEWCDHTWNPITGCNHGCHYCYARTMTARFSGDVRLNKMCKADYSTQTGPDESTLYILDKPMLSETGHPLVYPFGFEPTFHRYRMDTIGKLKMGNNIFVGAMADVFGEWVPDQWIEEIFTVCLEHDEHNYLFLTKNPERYMKLANAGKLPQQNNFWYGTTVTRPDQEYAWFESGTYNWFLSIEPILEDFGKFGATVKTAPPWIIVGAQTGRSKNKVIPEFEWIKNLVLTADTFGKPIFMKDSLIPIVGEKNMRRDFPKQLLEKTISEKMQNKLYEACSECGKVLRKNQMVALMARSKRGTPAKQYPS
;
A
#
# COMPACT_ATOMS: atom_id res chain seq x y z
N MET A 1 -2.23 6.35 -12.36
CA MET A 1 -1.57 5.53 -11.32
C MET A 1 -0.17 5.18 -11.79
N ASN A 2 0.82 5.23 -10.91
CA ASN A 2 2.23 4.99 -11.27
C ASN A 2 2.66 3.60 -10.82
N LYS A 3 3.55 2.96 -11.60
CA LYS A 3 4.27 1.76 -11.16
C LYS A 3 5.09 2.11 -9.92
N SER A 4 4.99 1.28 -8.88
CA SER A 4 5.67 1.53 -7.62
C SER A 4 7.17 1.26 -7.70
N LYS A 5 7.95 2.05 -6.91
CA LYS A 5 9.32 1.72 -6.52
C LYS A 5 9.38 1.05 -5.15
N ILE A 6 8.24 0.93 -4.47
CA ILE A 6 8.12 0.21 -3.21
C ILE A 6 8.13 -1.27 -3.53
N GLU A 7 9.05 -2.02 -2.94
CA GLU A 7 9.45 -3.35 -3.37
C GLU A 7 8.35 -4.41 -3.18
N TRP A 8 7.44 -4.17 -2.23
CA TRP A 8 6.37 -5.11 -1.86
C TRP A 8 5.01 -4.85 -2.52
N CYS A 9 4.91 -3.89 -3.44
CA CYS A 9 3.69 -3.64 -4.22
C CYS A 9 3.99 -3.34 -5.69
N ASP A 10 3.01 -3.56 -6.57
CA ASP A 10 3.16 -3.26 -8.01
C ASP A 10 2.89 -1.79 -8.31
N HIS A 11 1.86 -1.22 -7.67
CA HIS A 11 1.41 0.15 -7.88
C HIS A 11 1.12 0.85 -6.56
N THR A 12 1.21 2.18 -6.58
CA THR A 12 0.66 3.02 -5.51
C THR A 12 -0.54 3.78 -6.02
N TRP A 13 -1.59 3.84 -5.21
CA TRP A 13 -2.77 4.64 -5.45
C TRP A 13 -2.98 5.61 -4.28
N ASN A 14 -3.00 6.90 -4.60
CA ASN A 14 -3.06 7.96 -3.61
C ASN A 14 -4.30 8.84 -3.83
N PRO A 15 -5.52 8.36 -3.52
CA PRO A 15 -6.71 9.19 -3.53
C PRO A 15 -6.64 10.27 -2.44
N ILE A 16 -5.97 9.99 -1.33
CA ILE A 16 -5.64 10.96 -0.30
C ILE A 16 -4.14 11.21 -0.31
N THR A 17 -3.72 12.46 -0.10
CA THR A 17 -2.34 12.86 0.17
C THR A 17 -2.30 13.74 1.40
N GLY A 18 -1.13 13.81 2.07
CA GLY A 18 -0.98 14.58 3.31
C GLY A 18 -1.35 13.78 4.56
N CYS A 19 -0.72 14.16 5.69
CA CYS A 19 -0.80 13.37 6.91
C CYS A 19 -0.41 14.23 8.13
N ASN A 20 -1.15 14.09 9.23
CA ASN A 20 -0.96 14.86 10.47
C ASN A 20 -0.13 14.15 11.55
N HIS A 21 0.36 12.90 11.32
CA HIS A 21 1.15 12.17 12.33
C HIS A 21 2.48 12.83 12.73
N GLY A 22 3.04 13.74 11.94
CA GLY A 22 4.24 14.48 12.32
C GLY A 22 5.55 13.66 12.35
N CYS A 23 5.62 12.48 11.76
CA CYS A 23 6.79 11.60 11.78
C CYS A 23 8.05 12.32 11.25
N HIS A 24 9.12 12.36 12.05
CA HIS A 24 10.37 13.05 11.68
C HIS A 24 11.14 12.40 10.50
N TYR A 25 10.90 11.10 10.25
CA TYR A 25 11.50 10.31 9.17
C TYR A 25 10.62 10.25 7.90
N CYS A 26 9.52 11.02 7.82
CA CYS A 26 8.54 10.90 6.74
C CYS A 26 9.10 11.33 5.38
N TYR A 27 9.26 10.37 4.46
CA TYR A 27 9.70 10.66 3.10
C TYR A 27 8.64 11.42 2.29
N ALA A 28 7.36 11.14 2.54
CA ALA A 28 6.24 11.73 1.82
C ALA A 28 6.18 13.24 2.02
N ARG A 29 6.40 13.72 3.25
CA ARG A 29 6.52 15.16 3.56
C ARG A 29 7.62 15.84 2.76
N THR A 30 8.78 15.20 2.64
CA THR A 30 9.90 15.73 1.84
C THR A 30 9.58 15.76 0.34
N MET A 31 8.87 14.74 -0.16
CA MET A 31 8.45 14.69 -1.57
C MET A 31 7.41 15.75 -1.89
N THR A 32 6.39 15.92 -1.05
CA THR A 32 5.34 16.92 -1.30
C THR A 32 5.92 18.33 -1.37
N ALA A 33 6.88 18.68 -0.51
CA ALA A 33 7.53 19.98 -0.53
C ALA A 33 8.22 20.30 -1.86
N ARG A 34 8.65 19.30 -2.64
CA ARG A 34 9.28 19.47 -3.95
C ARG A 34 8.31 19.71 -5.09
N PHE A 35 7.07 19.19 -4.97
CA PHE A 35 6.10 19.13 -6.05
C PHE A 35 4.78 19.84 -5.75
N SER A 36 4.77 20.71 -4.72
CA SER A 36 3.58 21.46 -4.31
C SER A 36 3.43 22.81 -5.04
N GLY A 37 4.48 23.32 -5.67
CA GLY A 37 4.49 24.71 -6.13
C GLY A 37 4.41 25.69 -4.96
N ASP A 38 3.83 26.88 -5.17
CA ASP A 38 3.56 27.84 -4.09
C ASP A 38 2.20 27.54 -3.46
N VAL A 39 2.22 26.86 -2.32
CA VAL A 39 1.00 26.48 -1.57
C VAL A 39 0.15 27.68 -1.19
N ARG A 40 0.74 28.86 -0.95
CA ARG A 40 -0.02 30.08 -0.60
C ARG A 40 -0.85 30.56 -1.79
N LEU A 41 -0.25 30.59 -2.98
CA LEU A 41 -0.95 30.94 -4.20
C LEU A 41 -2.04 29.92 -4.52
N ASN A 42 -1.74 28.63 -4.40
CA ASN A 42 -2.72 27.58 -4.61
C ASN A 42 -3.95 27.73 -3.70
N LYS A 43 -3.76 28.12 -2.42
CA LYS A 43 -4.84 28.37 -1.47
C LYS A 43 -5.66 29.61 -1.79
N MET A 44 -5.18 30.52 -2.61
CA MET A 44 -5.95 31.69 -3.09
C MET A 44 -6.95 31.31 -4.20
N CYS A 45 -6.71 30.21 -4.91
CA CYS A 45 -7.58 29.73 -5.99
C CYS A 45 -8.83 29.01 -5.47
N LYS A 46 -9.67 29.69 -4.68
CA LYS A 46 -10.82 29.12 -3.96
C LYS A 46 -11.86 28.43 -4.85
N ALA A 47 -11.90 28.73 -6.14
CA ALA A 47 -12.82 28.12 -7.09
C ALA A 47 -12.41 26.71 -7.51
N ASP A 48 -11.14 26.31 -7.28
CA ASP A 48 -10.58 25.04 -7.76
C ASP A 48 -10.69 23.90 -6.74
N TYR A 49 -11.12 24.21 -5.51
CA TYR A 49 -11.24 23.23 -4.44
C TYR A 49 -12.33 23.56 -3.44
N SER A 50 -12.75 22.56 -2.69
CA SER A 50 -13.58 22.74 -1.50
C SER A 50 -12.81 22.34 -0.23
N THR A 51 -13.33 22.76 0.92
CA THR A 51 -12.78 22.40 2.22
C THR A 51 -13.84 21.76 3.11
N GLN A 52 -13.38 20.91 4.01
CA GLN A 52 -14.19 20.27 5.03
C GLN A 52 -13.41 20.29 6.35
N THR A 53 -14.10 20.36 7.47
CA THR A 53 -13.50 20.19 8.80
C THR A 53 -13.38 18.70 9.09
N GLY A 54 -12.19 18.26 9.44
CA GLY A 54 -11.91 16.88 9.84
C GLY A 54 -12.44 16.55 11.24
N PRO A 55 -12.51 15.27 11.61
CA PRO A 55 -12.88 14.83 12.96
C PRO A 55 -11.96 15.39 14.07
N ASP A 56 -10.71 15.72 13.74
CA ASP A 56 -9.70 16.34 14.61
C ASP A 56 -9.69 17.89 14.51
N GLU A 57 -10.75 18.48 13.94
CA GLU A 57 -10.90 19.92 13.68
C GLU A 57 -9.91 20.49 12.65
N SER A 58 -9.06 19.66 12.04
CA SER A 58 -8.15 20.10 10.97
C SER A 58 -8.90 20.47 9.70
N THR A 59 -8.30 21.36 8.89
CA THR A 59 -8.82 21.69 7.56
C THR A 59 -8.41 20.62 6.57
N LEU A 60 -9.39 20.03 5.89
CA LEU A 60 -9.22 19.04 4.84
C LEU A 60 -9.56 19.66 3.49
N TYR A 61 -8.77 19.36 2.47
CA TYR A 61 -8.98 19.86 1.11
C TYR A 61 -9.57 18.80 0.22
N ILE A 62 -10.46 19.18 -0.70
CA ILE A 62 -11.10 18.27 -1.66
C ILE A 62 -10.93 18.83 -3.07
N LEU A 63 -10.45 17.97 -3.96
CA LEU A 63 -10.24 18.26 -5.37
C LEU A 63 -11.07 17.30 -6.23
N ASP A 64 -12.14 17.80 -6.84
CA ASP A 64 -12.94 17.05 -7.82
C ASP A 64 -12.28 17.03 -9.21
N LYS A 65 -11.37 17.98 -9.47
CA LYS A 65 -10.55 18.09 -10.69
C LYS A 65 -9.10 18.38 -10.32
N PRO A 66 -8.12 18.03 -11.18
CA PRO A 66 -6.75 18.44 -10.96
C PRO A 66 -6.62 19.97 -10.92
N MET A 67 -5.99 20.51 -9.88
CA MET A 67 -5.54 21.90 -9.88
C MET A 67 -4.35 22.03 -10.84
N LEU A 68 -4.32 23.08 -11.64
CA LEU A 68 -3.30 23.31 -12.66
C LEU A 68 -2.34 24.42 -12.21
N SER A 69 -1.08 24.29 -12.59
CA SER A 69 -0.08 25.36 -12.49
C SER A 69 -0.37 26.45 -13.54
N GLU A 70 0.33 27.59 -13.46
CA GLU A 70 0.27 28.66 -14.46
C GLU A 70 0.62 28.17 -15.88
N THR A 71 1.41 27.12 -15.98
CA THR A 71 1.79 26.49 -17.26
C THR A 71 0.83 25.37 -17.71
N GLY A 72 -0.30 25.20 -17.04
CA GLY A 72 -1.34 24.22 -17.37
C GLY A 72 -1.03 22.78 -16.98
N HIS A 73 0.04 22.52 -16.23
CA HIS A 73 0.37 21.17 -15.74
C HIS A 73 -0.34 20.87 -14.40
N PRO A 74 -0.87 19.65 -14.21
CA PRO A 74 -1.47 19.24 -12.95
C PRO A 74 -0.50 19.33 -11.76
N LEU A 75 -0.91 20.03 -10.72
CA LEU A 75 -0.20 20.07 -9.44
C LEU A 75 -0.47 18.77 -8.67
N VAL A 76 0.60 18.04 -8.32
CA VAL A 76 0.46 16.73 -7.68
C VAL A 76 0.07 16.86 -6.21
N TYR A 77 0.61 17.89 -5.52
CA TYR A 77 0.39 18.16 -4.08
C TYR A 77 0.11 19.66 -3.85
N PRO A 78 -1.01 20.22 -4.36
CA PRO A 78 -1.22 21.67 -4.35
C PRO A 78 -1.26 22.29 -2.96
N PHE A 79 -1.61 21.52 -1.93
CA PHE A 79 -1.64 21.97 -0.52
C PHE A 79 -0.47 21.42 0.30
N GLY A 80 0.63 21.02 -0.35
CA GLY A 80 1.81 20.47 0.30
C GLY A 80 1.51 19.13 0.97
N PHE A 81 1.72 19.06 2.29
CA PHE A 81 1.45 17.85 3.07
C PHE A 81 0.19 17.96 3.95
N GLU A 82 -0.69 18.91 3.66
CA GLU A 82 -2.00 19.00 4.31
C GLU A 82 -2.95 17.96 3.73
N PRO A 83 -3.80 17.32 4.56
CA PRO A 83 -4.69 16.25 4.11
C PRO A 83 -5.61 16.71 2.98
N THR A 84 -5.49 16.05 1.85
CA THR A 84 -6.18 16.40 0.61
C THR A 84 -6.79 15.16 -0.05
N PHE A 85 -8.10 15.18 -0.29
CA PHE A 85 -8.79 14.16 -1.07
C PHE A 85 -8.83 14.55 -2.54
N HIS A 86 -8.15 13.78 -3.37
CA HIS A 86 -8.13 13.93 -4.82
C HIS A 86 -9.21 13.04 -5.43
N ARG A 87 -10.49 13.44 -5.34
CA ARG A 87 -11.62 12.62 -5.79
C ARG A 87 -11.51 12.23 -7.25
N TYR A 88 -10.95 13.09 -8.10
CA TYR A 88 -10.67 12.80 -9.51
C TYR A 88 -9.72 11.63 -9.75
N ARG A 89 -9.00 11.15 -8.72
CA ARG A 89 -8.11 9.97 -8.84
C ARG A 89 -8.84 8.65 -8.62
N MET A 90 -10.10 8.69 -8.18
CA MET A 90 -10.87 7.48 -7.89
C MET A 90 -10.99 6.58 -9.13
N ASP A 91 -11.27 7.13 -10.30
CA ASP A 91 -11.42 6.38 -11.56
C ASP A 91 -10.11 5.84 -12.15
N THR A 92 -8.98 6.08 -11.48
CA THR A 92 -7.67 5.69 -12.06
C THR A 92 -7.37 4.20 -11.93
N ILE A 93 -8.00 3.48 -11.01
CA ILE A 93 -7.84 2.03 -10.82
C ILE A 93 -8.34 1.26 -12.03
N GLY A 94 -9.51 1.60 -12.56
CA GLY A 94 -10.10 0.93 -13.73
C GLY A 94 -9.25 0.97 -15.02
N LYS A 95 -8.16 1.74 -15.02
CA LYS A 95 -7.19 1.77 -16.14
C LYS A 95 -6.18 0.61 -16.08
N LEU A 96 -6.07 -0.09 -14.97
CA LEU A 96 -5.23 -1.28 -14.84
C LEU A 96 -5.96 -2.49 -15.40
N LYS A 97 -5.29 -3.24 -16.27
CA LYS A 97 -5.91 -4.35 -17.05
C LYS A 97 -5.77 -5.73 -16.39
N MET A 98 -4.99 -5.84 -15.34
CA MET A 98 -4.68 -7.13 -14.70
C MET A 98 -4.56 -6.93 -13.19
N GLY A 99 -4.78 -8.00 -12.43
CA GLY A 99 -4.62 -8.00 -10.98
C GLY A 99 -3.23 -7.53 -10.55
N ASN A 100 -3.18 -6.64 -9.57
CA ASN A 100 -1.95 -6.05 -9.04
C ASN A 100 -2.06 -5.95 -7.52
N ASN A 101 -0.92 -5.95 -6.85
CA ASN A 101 -0.82 -5.56 -5.46
C ASN A 101 -0.72 -4.03 -5.39
N ILE A 102 -1.76 -3.38 -4.94
CA ILE A 102 -1.88 -1.90 -4.90
C ILE A 102 -1.74 -1.42 -3.46
N PHE A 103 -0.71 -0.62 -3.18
CA PHE A 103 -0.59 0.09 -1.93
C PHE A 103 -1.42 1.36 -1.97
N VAL A 104 -2.45 1.43 -1.11
CA VAL A 104 -3.38 2.55 -1.02
C VAL A 104 -2.89 3.56 0.02
N GLY A 105 -2.69 4.80 -0.40
CA GLY A 105 -2.29 5.88 0.52
C GLY A 105 -0.79 5.93 0.83
N ALA A 106 0.10 5.58 -0.11
CA ALA A 106 1.56 5.70 0.10
C ALA A 106 2.02 7.14 0.44
N MET A 107 1.19 8.16 0.17
CA MET A 107 1.46 9.58 0.43
C MET A 107 0.55 10.17 1.51
N ALA A 108 -0.14 9.32 2.27
CA ALA A 108 -1.04 9.70 3.37
C ALA A 108 -1.10 8.57 4.40
N ASP A 109 -1.87 8.79 5.47
CA ASP A 109 -2.48 7.72 6.26
C ASP A 109 -3.99 7.80 6.04
N VAL A 110 -4.54 6.84 5.28
CA VAL A 110 -5.98 6.79 4.94
C VAL A 110 -6.85 6.58 6.18
N PHE A 111 -6.30 6.02 7.24
CA PHE A 111 -6.97 5.74 8.51
C PHE A 111 -6.54 6.69 9.62
N GLY A 112 -5.86 7.79 9.27
CA GLY A 112 -5.53 8.85 10.22
C GLY A 112 -6.79 9.40 10.89
N GLU A 113 -6.65 9.89 12.12
CA GLU A 113 -7.76 10.40 12.92
C GLU A 113 -8.53 11.54 12.24
N TRP A 114 -7.81 12.37 11.46
CA TRP A 114 -8.37 13.48 10.68
C TRP A 114 -9.21 13.05 9.47
N VAL A 115 -9.10 11.79 9.00
CA VAL A 115 -9.78 11.34 7.79
C VAL A 115 -11.24 10.99 8.10
N PRO A 116 -12.24 11.61 7.45
CA PRO A 116 -13.64 11.27 7.63
C PRO A 116 -13.97 9.83 7.19
N ASP A 117 -14.89 9.17 7.88
CA ASP A 117 -15.38 7.83 7.51
C ASP A 117 -15.86 7.79 6.06
N GLN A 118 -16.54 8.85 5.62
CA GLN A 118 -17.05 8.96 4.24
C GLN A 118 -15.94 8.79 3.19
N TRP A 119 -14.75 9.38 3.39
CA TRP A 119 -13.64 9.23 2.44
C TRP A 119 -13.12 7.80 2.38
N ILE A 120 -13.08 7.12 3.54
CA ILE A 120 -12.68 5.72 3.63
C ILE A 120 -13.70 4.83 2.92
N GLU A 121 -14.99 5.09 3.12
CA GLU A 121 -16.10 4.37 2.45
C GLU A 121 -16.08 4.56 0.93
N GLU A 122 -15.83 5.78 0.44
CA GLU A 122 -15.65 6.05 -0.99
C GLU A 122 -14.47 5.24 -1.57
N ILE A 123 -13.33 5.18 -0.86
CA ILE A 123 -12.15 4.40 -1.26
C ILE A 123 -12.47 2.90 -1.29
N PHE A 124 -13.14 2.37 -0.26
CA PHE A 124 -13.53 0.97 -0.22
C PHE A 124 -14.49 0.61 -1.35
N THR A 125 -15.45 1.49 -1.66
CA THR A 125 -16.38 1.27 -2.78
C THR A 125 -15.64 1.04 -4.08
N VAL A 126 -14.68 1.90 -4.41
CA VAL A 126 -13.86 1.73 -5.63
C VAL A 126 -13.01 0.45 -5.58
N CYS A 127 -12.46 0.10 -4.42
CA CYS A 127 -11.72 -1.14 -4.28
C CYS A 127 -12.61 -2.38 -4.47
N LEU A 128 -13.86 -2.34 -4.03
CA LEU A 128 -14.83 -3.42 -4.20
C LEU A 128 -15.31 -3.57 -5.65
N GLU A 129 -15.41 -2.46 -6.39
CA GLU A 129 -15.75 -2.46 -7.82
C GLU A 129 -14.62 -3.04 -8.71
N HIS A 130 -13.40 -3.11 -8.20
CA HIS A 130 -12.21 -3.60 -8.89
C HIS A 130 -11.54 -4.75 -8.12
N ASP A 131 -12.29 -5.82 -7.89
CA ASP A 131 -11.93 -6.98 -7.06
C ASP A 131 -10.80 -7.84 -7.65
N GLU A 132 -10.39 -7.59 -8.90
CA GLU A 132 -9.24 -8.21 -9.53
C GLU A 132 -7.89 -7.82 -8.92
N HIS A 133 -7.84 -6.76 -8.10
CA HIS A 133 -6.62 -6.26 -7.45
C HIS A 133 -6.57 -6.66 -5.98
N ASN A 134 -5.36 -6.80 -5.44
CA ASN A 134 -5.14 -6.83 -4.00
C ASN A 134 -4.86 -5.41 -3.51
N TYR A 135 -5.51 -5.02 -2.43
CA TYR A 135 -5.39 -3.70 -1.82
C TYR A 135 -4.67 -3.82 -0.48
N LEU A 136 -3.54 -3.16 -0.38
CA LEU A 136 -2.73 -3.12 0.83
C LEU A 136 -2.89 -1.73 1.46
N PHE A 137 -3.49 -1.68 2.62
CA PHE A 137 -3.64 -0.48 3.43
C PHE A 137 -2.60 -0.49 4.53
N LEU A 138 -2.11 0.67 4.92
CA LEU A 138 -1.12 0.79 5.99
C LEU A 138 -1.40 2.04 6.83
N THR A 139 -1.46 1.87 8.15
CA THR A 139 -1.75 2.96 9.09
C THR A 139 -0.82 2.94 10.29
N LYS A 140 -0.69 4.10 10.94
CA LYS A 140 -0.14 4.28 12.30
C LYS A 140 -1.24 4.47 13.36
N ASN A 141 -2.50 4.38 12.95
CA ASN A 141 -3.67 4.46 13.83
C ASN A 141 -4.45 3.11 13.80
N PRO A 142 -3.94 2.06 14.46
CA PRO A 142 -4.55 0.74 14.44
C PRO A 142 -5.96 0.71 15.05
N GLU A 143 -6.25 1.58 16.01
CA GLU A 143 -7.59 1.70 16.61
C GLU A 143 -8.68 1.99 15.58
N ARG A 144 -8.34 2.71 14.49
CA ARG A 144 -9.32 3.00 13.44
C ARG A 144 -9.80 1.74 12.74
N TYR A 145 -8.90 0.78 12.49
CA TYR A 145 -9.30 -0.53 11.96
C TYR A 145 -10.27 -1.23 12.91
N MET A 146 -9.95 -1.24 14.21
CA MET A 146 -10.79 -1.90 15.21
C MET A 146 -12.18 -1.23 15.33
N LYS A 147 -12.23 0.10 15.30
CA LYS A 147 -13.51 0.86 15.30
C LYS A 147 -14.36 0.52 14.07
N LEU A 148 -13.76 0.52 12.88
CA LEU A 148 -14.46 0.17 11.64
C LEU A 148 -14.90 -1.29 11.59
N ALA A 149 -14.07 -2.22 12.08
CA ALA A 149 -14.41 -3.64 12.16
C ALA A 149 -15.60 -3.90 13.10
N ASN A 150 -15.55 -3.31 14.30
CA ASN A 150 -16.63 -3.42 15.30
C ASN A 150 -17.94 -2.80 14.80
N ALA A 151 -17.87 -1.78 13.96
CA ALA A 151 -19.04 -1.16 13.32
C ALA A 151 -19.52 -1.90 12.08
N GLY A 152 -18.87 -3.00 11.65
CA GLY A 152 -19.18 -3.72 10.42
C GLY A 152 -18.86 -2.95 9.14
N LYS A 153 -18.01 -1.92 9.23
CA LYS A 153 -17.63 -1.03 8.12
C LYS A 153 -16.27 -1.35 7.50
N LEU A 154 -15.50 -2.26 8.09
CA LEU A 154 -14.23 -2.73 7.52
C LEU A 154 -14.51 -3.92 6.60
N PRO A 155 -14.23 -3.85 5.28
CA PRO A 155 -14.50 -4.94 4.35
C PRO A 155 -13.71 -6.21 4.67
N GLN A 156 -14.39 -7.38 4.65
CA GLN A 156 -13.80 -8.71 4.90
C GLN A 156 -13.46 -9.45 3.61
N GLN A 157 -12.89 -8.75 2.64
CA GLN A 157 -12.55 -9.31 1.34
C GLN A 157 -11.18 -9.98 1.37
N ASN A 158 -11.03 -11.12 0.69
CA ASN A 158 -9.78 -11.88 0.63
C ASN A 158 -8.63 -11.13 -0.06
N ASN A 159 -8.95 -10.10 -0.84
CA ASN A 159 -8.00 -9.26 -1.53
C ASN A 159 -7.67 -7.95 -0.79
N PHE A 160 -8.22 -7.74 0.42
CA PHE A 160 -7.91 -6.58 1.27
C PHE A 160 -6.95 -6.98 2.38
N TRP A 161 -5.88 -6.19 2.56
CA TRP A 161 -4.82 -6.40 3.54
C TRP A 161 -4.65 -5.16 4.41
N TYR A 162 -4.80 -5.32 5.72
CA TYR A 162 -4.78 -4.23 6.69
C TYR A 162 -3.47 -4.25 7.49
N GLY A 163 -2.57 -3.34 7.19
CA GLY A 163 -1.26 -3.25 7.81
C GLY A 163 -1.19 -2.19 8.90
N THR A 164 -0.43 -2.48 9.94
CA THR A 164 -0.03 -1.47 10.93
C THR A 164 1.46 -1.21 10.82
N THR A 165 1.84 0.07 10.81
CA THR A 165 3.25 0.46 10.92
C THR A 165 3.62 0.59 12.39
N VAL A 166 4.62 -0.15 12.82
CA VAL A 166 5.29 0.00 14.11
C VAL A 166 6.77 0.26 13.93
N THR A 167 7.38 1.01 14.81
CA THR A 167 8.80 1.36 14.76
C THR A 167 9.53 0.96 16.03
N ARG A 168 8.78 0.60 17.07
CA ARG A 168 9.22 0.18 18.39
C ARG A 168 8.36 -0.95 18.93
N PRO A 169 8.89 -1.79 19.80
CA PRO A 169 8.20 -2.99 20.30
C PRO A 169 7.00 -2.70 21.22
N ASP A 170 6.93 -1.52 21.82
CA ASP A 170 5.87 -1.07 22.73
C ASP A 170 4.65 -0.47 22.04
N GLN A 171 4.71 -0.28 20.71
CA GLN A 171 3.61 0.27 19.94
C GLN A 171 2.51 -0.76 19.69
N GLU A 172 1.27 -0.32 19.84
CA GLU A 172 0.09 -1.11 19.51
C GLU A 172 -0.07 -1.34 18.01
N TYR A 173 -0.65 -2.46 17.65
CA TYR A 173 -1.01 -2.80 16.28
C TYR A 173 -2.35 -3.52 16.23
N ALA A 174 -3.07 -3.36 15.12
CA ALA A 174 -4.28 -4.12 14.88
C ALA A 174 -3.92 -5.58 14.58
N TRP A 175 -4.59 -6.48 15.28
CA TRP A 175 -4.54 -7.90 15.01
C TRP A 175 -5.96 -8.44 14.86
N PHE A 176 -6.13 -9.43 14.01
CA PHE A 176 -7.42 -10.04 13.76
C PHE A 176 -7.30 -11.55 13.88
N GLU A 177 -8.38 -12.19 14.31
CA GLU A 177 -8.44 -13.66 14.35
C GLU A 177 -8.24 -14.23 12.95
N SER A 178 -7.58 -15.41 12.92
CA SER A 178 -7.31 -16.10 11.67
C SER A 178 -8.60 -16.36 10.89
N GLY A 179 -8.62 -15.97 9.63
CA GLY A 179 -9.76 -16.16 8.73
C GLY A 179 -10.80 -15.04 8.74
N THR A 180 -10.65 -13.98 9.58
CA THR A 180 -11.57 -12.83 9.55
C THR A 180 -11.08 -11.74 8.60
N TYR A 181 -9.84 -11.30 8.76
CA TYR A 181 -9.21 -10.29 7.93
C TYR A 181 -7.79 -10.72 7.56
N ASN A 182 -7.32 -10.35 6.37
CA ASN A 182 -5.88 -10.42 6.09
C ASN A 182 -5.23 -9.17 6.68
N TRP A 183 -4.16 -9.39 7.44
CA TRP A 183 -3.42 -8.31 8.05
C TRP A 183 -1.92 -8.53 8.01
N PHE A 184 -1.14 -7.48 8.24
CA PHE A 184 0.30 -7.54 8.24
C PHE A 184 0.92 -6.47 9.14
N LEU A 185 2.16 -6.67 9.49
CA LEU A 185 2.93 -5.71 10.28
C LEU A 185 4.06 -5.15 9.43
N SER A 186 4.16 -3.81 9.40
CA SER A 186 5.29 -3.11 8.78
C SER A 186 6.15 -2.51 9.88
N ILE A 187 7.31 -3.15 10.14
CA ILE A 187 8.33 -2.66 11.07
C ILE A 187 9.28 -1.76 10.27
N GLU A 188 8.85 -0.52 10.04
CA GLU A 188 9.56 0.43 9.18
C GLU A 188 9.33 1.90 9.58
N PRO A 189 10.41 2.61 9.93
CA PRO A 189 11.76 2.09 10.17
C PRO A 189 11.88 1.31 11.48
N ILE A 190 12.80 0.33 11.53
CA ILE A 190 13.19 -0.32 12.77
C ILE A 190 13.99 0.71 13.59
N LEU A 191 13.48 1.15 14.73
CA LEU A 191 14.12 2.14 15.60
C LEU A 191 14.66 1.53 16.90
N GLU A 192 14.20 0.35 17.28
CA GLU A 192 14.60 -0.39 18.49
C GLU A 192 14.57 -1.89 18.22
N ASP A 193 15.21 -2.68 19.11
CA ASP A 193 15.15 -4.14 19.06
C ASP A 193 13.75 -4.64 19.46
N PHE A 194 13.14 -5.42 18.60
CA PHE A 194 11.86 -6.08 18.86
C PHE A 194 12.01 -7.39 19.67
N GLY A 195 13.24 -7.84 19.92
CA GLY A 195 13.51 -9.06 20.64
C GLY A 195 12.81 -10.29 20.02
N LYS A 196 12.31 -11.16 20.87
CA LYS A 196 11.46 -12.30 20.47
C LYS A 196 10.01 -11.81 20.33
N PHE A 197 9.73 -11.15 19.23
CA PHE A 197 8.42 -10.62 18.88
C PHE A 197 7.43 -11.75 18.56
N GLY A 198 6.20 -11.63 19.04
CA GLY A 198 5.13 -12.59 18.76
C GLY A 198 5.08 -13.75 19.73
N ALA A 199 4.39 -13.58 20.82
CA ALA A 199 4.35 -14.56 21.92
C ALA A 199 3.60 -15.87 21.60
N THR A 200 2.77 -15.96 20.56
CA THR A 200 1.99 -17.13 20.20
C THR A 200 1.74 -17.23 18.69
N VAL A 201 1.46 -18.46 18.20
CA VAL A 201 1.06 -18.69 16.79
C VAL A 201 -0.19 -17.90 16.39
N LYS A 202 -1.10 -17.62 17.34
CA LYS A 202 -2.35 -16.88 17.10
C LYS A 202 -2.12 -15.38 16.92
N THR A 203 -1.12 -14.82 17.60
CA THR A 203 -0.80 -13.38 17.57
C THR A 203 0.36 -13.04 16.63
N ALA A 204 1.02 -14.06 16.05
CA ALA A 204 2.09 -13.82 15.08
C ALA A 204 1.49 -13.23 13.78
N PRO A 205 2.03 -12.09 13.31
CA PRO A 205 1.54 -11.44 12.09
C PRO A 205 1.57 -12.41 10.89
N PRO A 206 0.48 -12.50 10.11
CA PRO A 206 0.45 -13.34 8.90
C PRO A 206 1.51 -12.97 7.87
N TRP A 207 1.98 -11.72 7.89
CA TRP A 207 3.07 -11.22 7.08
C TRP A 207 3.81 -10.09 7.80
N ILE A 208 5.13 -10.05 7.66
CA ILE A 208 5.99 -9.04 8.28
C ILE A 208 6.81 -8.37 7.19
N ILE A 209 6.74 -7.04 7.13
CA ILE A 209 7.62 -6.21 6.29
C ILE A 209 8.61 -5.51 7.21
N VAL A 210 9.89 -5.53 6.89
CA VAL A 210 10.94 -4.92 7.72
C VAL A 210 11.84 -4.01 6.89
N GLY A 211 12.21 -2.85 7.45
CA GLY A 211 13.06 -1.89 6.76
C GLY A 211 13.77 -0.93 7.69
N ALA A 212 14.97 -0.51 7.31
CA ALA A 212 15.72 0.52 8.01
C ALA A 212 15.27 1.93 7.60
N GLN A 213 15.53 2.91 8.45
CA GLN A 213 15.29 4.31 8.15
C GLN A 213 16.10 4.73 6.92
N THR A 214 15.43 5.33 5.94
CA THR A 214 16.04 5.89 4.74
C THR A 214 16.20 7.41 4.86
N GLY A 215 16.85 8.03 3.86
CA GLY A 215 17.07 9.48 3.82
C GLY A 215 18.40 9.92 4.41
N ARG A 216 18.61 11.25 4.45
CA ARG A 216 19.89 11.90 4.79
C ARG A 216 19.94 12.47 6.22
N SER A 217 19.05 12.07 7.11
CA SER A 217 19.07 12.55 8.49
C SER A 217 20.39 12.18 9.18
N LYS A 218 21.00 13.15 9.89
CA LYS A 218 22.23 12.92 10.67
C LYS A 218 21.98 11.99 11.86
N ASN A 219 20.75 11.98 12.39
CA ASN A 219 20.36 11.19 13.56
C ASN A 219 19.56 9.93 13.15
N LYS A 220 19.91 9.37 11.98
CA LYS A 220 19.27 8.16 11.50
C LYS A 220 19.64 6.96 12.35
N VAL A 221 18.65 6.21 12.82
CA VAL A 221 18.87 4.91 13.47
C VAL A 221 19.23 3.89 12.40
N ILE A 222 20.34 3.21 12.61
CA ILE A 222 20.79 2.05 11.81
C ILE A 222 20.54 0.83 12.68
N PRO A 223 19.59 -0.06 12.33
CA PRO A 223 19.33 -1.25 13.13
C PRO A 223 20.54 -2.16 13.15
N GLU A 224 20.76 -2.81 14.28
CA GLU A 224 21.80 -3.83 14.43
C GLU A 224 21.41 -5.12 13.70
N PHE A 225 22.38 -5.88 13.25
CA PHE A 225 22.15 -7.16 12.58
C PHE A 225 21.31 -8.13 13.45
N GLU A 226 21.57 -8.18 14.75
CA GLU A 226 20.86 -9.06 15.70
C GLU A 226 19.36 -8.69 15.82
N TRP A 227 18.98 -7.41 15.70
CA TRP A 227 17.57 -7.00 15.69
C TRP A 227 16.81 -7.62 14.49
N ILE A 228 17.45 -7.58 13.33
CA ILE A 228 16.86 -8.15 12.10
C ILE A 228 16.81 -9.68 12.20
N LYS A 229 17.86 -10.30 12.71
CA LYS A 229 17.94 -11.74 12.93
C LYS A 229 16.85 -12.23 13.90
N ASN A 230 16.55 -11.49 14.97
CA ASN A 230 15.47 -11.81 15.91
C ASN A 230 14.11 -11.81 15.21
N LEU A 231 13.85 -10.85 14.32
CA LEU A 231 12.60 -10.80 13.52
C LEU A 231 12.51 -11.98 12.54
N VAL A 232 13.62 -12.35 11.90
CA VAL A 232 13.66 -13.53 11.00
C VAL A 232 13.40 -14.82 11.79
N LEU A 233 14.06 -15.01 12.93
CA LEU A 233 13.86 -16.18 13.79
C LEU A 233 12.40 -16.26 14.26
N THR A 234 11.78 -15.13 14.57
CA THR A 234 10.35 -15.08 14.93
C THR A 234 9.49 -15.52 13.75
N ALA A 235 9.74 -14.99 12.55
CA ALA A 235 9.01 -15.38 11.34
C ALA A 235 9.14 -16.88 11.05
N ASP A 236 10.34 -17.42 11.14
CA ASP A 236 10.62 -18.85 10.92
C ASP A 236 9.97 -19.74 11.99
N THR A 237 10.01 -19.33 13.25
CA THR A 237 9.39 -20.07 14.37
C THR A 237 7.89 -20.26 14.15
N PHE A 238 7.21 -19.26 13.60
CA PHE A 238 5.77 -19.29 13.35
C PHE A 238 5.40 -19.65 11.91
N GLY A 239 6.40 -19.94 11.05
CA GLY A 239 6.16 -20.23 9.63
C GLY A 239 5.51 -19.07 8.87
N LYS A 240 5.86 -17.83 9.22
CA LYS A 240 5.31 -16.63 8.60
C LYS A 240 6.24 -16.03 7.56
N PRO A 241 5.72 -15.56 6.41
CA PRO A 241 6.56 -14.86 5.45
C PRO A 241 7.08 -13.53 6.02
N ILE A 242 8.36 -13.22 5.69
CA ILE A 242 9.00 -11.95 6.02
C ILE A 242 9.57 -11.31 4.77
N PHE A 243 9.32 -10.02 4.60
CA PHE A 243 9.82 -9.22 3.49
C PHE A 243 10.81 -8.16 3.99
N MET A 244 12.06 -8.28 3.61
CA MET A 244 13.11 -7.31 3.91
C MET A 244 13.23 -6.30 2.78
N LYS A 245 13.20 -5.00 3.11
CA LYS A 245 13.40 -3.92 2.14
C LYS A 245 14.88 -3.72 1.81
N ASP A 246 15.16 -3.17 0.63
CA ASP A 246 16.53 -2.91 0.14
C ASP A 246 17.36 -2.07 1.11
N SER A 247 16.71 -1.27 1.95
CA SER A 247 17.36 -0.51 3.03
C SER A 247 18.14 -1.37 4.05
N LEU A 248 17.89 -2.69 4.10
CA LEU A 248 18.57 -3.63 4.96
C LEU A 248 19.79 -4.31 4.31
N ILE A 249 19.96 -4.21 2.98
CA ILE A 249 21.09 -4.82 2.26
C ILE A 249 22.45 -4.45 2.87
N PRO A 250 22.72 -3.18 3.24
CA PRO A 250 24.00 -2.81 3.85
C PRO A 250 24.29 -3.48 5.22
N ILE A 251 23.24 -4.03 5.86
CA ILE A 251 23.32 -4.61 7.22
C ILE A 251 23.41 -6.14 7.14
N VAL A 252 22.53 -6.75 6.35
CA VAL A 252 22.42 -8.21 6.30
C VAL A 252 23.14 -8.83 5.10
N GLY A 253 23.51 -8.04 4.09
CA GLY A 253 24.06 -8.48 2.82
C GLY A 253 23.01 -9.07 1.88
N GLU A 254 23.21 -8.90 0.56
CA GLU A 254 22.27 -9.29 -0.50
C GLU A 254 21.84 -10.77 -0.41
N LYS A 255 22.78 -11.67 -0.09
CA LYS A 255 22.54 -13.12 -0.02
C LYS A 255 21.58 -13.54 1.09
N ASN A 256 21.44 -12.73 2.13
CA ASN A 256 20.61 -13.01 3.30
C ASN A 256 19.24 -12.32 3.24
N MET A 257 18.96 -11.62 2.15
CA MET A 257 17.68 -10.93 1.97
C MET A 257 16.53 -11.91 1.78
N ARG A 258 15.45 -11.71 2.53
CA ARG A 258 14.19 -12.44 2.41
C ARG A 258 13.16 -11.56 1.68
N ARG A 259 12.45 -12.13 0.72
CA ARG A 259 11.43 -11.45 -0.10
C ARG A 259 10.14 -12.27 -0.12
N ASP A 260 9.74 -12.76 1.04
CA ASP A 260 8.63 -13.68 1.15
C ASP A 260 7.30 -12.93 1.12
N PHE A 261 6.36 -13.47 0.37
CA PHE A 261 5.00 -12.96 0.29
C PHE A 261 3.99 -14.01 0.77
N PRO A 262 2.88 -13.60 1.36
CA PRO A 262 1.71 -14.47 1.50
C PRO A 262 1.27 -15.02 0.13
N LYS A 263 0.81 -16.27 0.12
CA LYS A 263 0.41 -16.94 -1.13
C LYS A 263 -0.65 -16.16 -1.90
N GLN A 264 -1.60 -15.55 -1.21
CA GLN A 264 -2.69 -14.76 -1.82
C GLN A 264 -2.16 -13.55 -2.62
N LEU A 265 -1.06 -12.92 -2.18
CA LEU A 265 -0.45 -11.78 -2.88
C LEU A 265 0.40 -12.21 -4.09
N LEU A 266 0.78 -13.49 -4.18
CA LEU A 266 1.45 -14.06 -5.34
C LEU A 266 0.43 -14.52 -6.41
N GLU A 267 -0.74 -14.98 -5.99
CA GLU A 267 -1.83 -15.42 -6.85
C GLU A 267 -2.68 -14.20 -7.25
N LYS A 268 -2.28 -13.50 -8.32
CA LYS A 268 -3.02 -12.32 -8.80
C LYS A 268 -4.31 -12.76 -9.47
N THR A 269 -5.41 -12.25 -8.95
CA THR A 269 -6.74 -12.50 -9.50
C THR A 269 -6.87 -11.78 -10.86
N ILE A 270 -7.53 -12.43 -11.81
CA ILE A 270 -7.87 -11.83 -13.10
C ILE A 270 -9.37 -11.60 -13.07
N SER A 271 -9.82 -10.37 -13.32
CA SER A 271 -11.24 -10.06 -13.32
C SER A 271 -12.02 -10.96 -14.29
N GLU A 272 -13.27 -11.26 -13.95
CA GLU A 272 -14.15 -12.07 -14.77
C GLU A 272 -14.29 -11.49 -16.20
N LYS A 273 -14.39 -10.17 -16.30
CA LYS A 273 -14.41 -9.43 -17.58
C LYS A 273 -13.16 -9.68 -18.42
N MET A 274 -11.98 -9.78 -17.78
CA MET A 274 -10.73 -10.06 -18.45
C MET A 274 -10.59 -11.53 -18.79
N GLN A 275 -11.09 -12.43 -17.94
CA GLN A 275 -11.19 -13.86 -18.20
C GLN A 275 -12.04 -14.11 -19.46
N ASN A 276 -13.21 -13.49 -19.56
CA ASN A 276 -14.10 -13.60 -20.71
C ASN A 276 -13.45 -13.10 -22.00
N LYS A 277 -12.75 -11.95 -21.93
CA LYS A 277 -12.02 -11.40 -23.09
C LYS A 277 -10.89 -12.31 -23.57
N LEU A 278 -10.23 -13.02 -22.68
CA LEU A 278 -9.20 -14.02 -23.01
C LEU A 278 -9.81 -15.29 -23.60
N TYR A 279 -10.98 -15.70 -23.11
CA TYR A 279 -11.75 -16.80 -23.71
C TYR A 279 -12.20 -16.47 -25.14
N GLU A 280 -12.67 -15.27 -25.40
CA GLU A 280 -13.02 -14.80 -26.74
C GLU A 280 -11.81 -14.80 -27.69
N ALA A 281 -10.66 -14.31 -27.22
CA ALA A 281 -9.41 -14.32 -28.01
C ALA A 281 -8.91 -15.74 -28.30
N CYS A 282 -9.11 -16.69 -27.38
CA CYS A 282 -8.75 -18.10 -27.59
C CYS A 282 -9.75 -18.86 -28.45
N SER A 283 -11.02 -18.50 -28.46
CA SER A 283 -12.03 -19.09 -29.33
C SER A 283 -11.76 -18.80 -30.80
N GLU A 284 -11.20 -17.63 -31.12
CA GLU A 284 -10.78 -17.26 -32.48
C GLU A 284 -9.59 -18.11 -33.01
N CYS A 285 -8.66 -18.50 -32.13
CA CYS A 285 -7.51 -19.34 -32.50
C CYS A 285 -7.74 -20.85 -32.29
N GLY A 286 -8.93 -21.27 -31.80
CA GLY A 286 -9.31 -22.68 -31.58
C GLY A 286 -8.54 -23.41 -30.48
N LYS A 287 -7.71 -22.73 -29.68
CA LYS A 287 -6.95 -23.35 -28.58
C LYS A 287 -7.59 -23.05 -27.23
N VAL A 288 -8.11 -24.09 -26.59
CA VAL A 288 -8.59 -24.00 -25.20
C VAL A 288 -7.40 -24.03 -24.25
N LEU A 289 -6.99 -22.87 -23.72
CA LEU A 289 -6.00 -22.79 -22.67
C LEU A 289 -6.64 -23.07 -21.32
N ARG A 290 -6.11 -24.03 -20.55
CA ARG A 290 -6.56 -24.27 -19.18
C ARG A 290 -6.21 -23.08 -18.30
N LYS A 291 -7.06 -22.78 -17.30
CA LYS A 291 -6.91 -21.65 -16.35
C LYS A 291 -5.46 -21.47 -15.82
N ASN A 292 -4.79 -22.58 -15.50
CA ASN A 292 -3.41 -22.60 -15.00
C ASN A 292 -2.36 -22.20 -16.07
N GLN A 293 -2.62 -22.47 -17.34
CA GLN A 293 -1.74 -22.11 -18.45
C GLN A 293 -1.84 -20.62 -18.79
N MET A 294 -3.02 -20.01 -18.62
CA MET A 294 -3.24 -18.58 -18.83
C MET A 294 -2.53 -17.74 -17.74
N VAL A 295 -2.60 -18.15 -16.47
CA VAL A 295 -1.88 -17.50 -15.36
C VAL A 295 -0.36 -17.56 -15.60
N ALA A 296 0.16 -18.69 -16.05
CA ALA A 296 1.58 -18.85 -16.36
C ALA A 296 2.03 -18.00 -17.57
N LEU A 297 1.20 -17.85 -18.60
CA LEU A 297 1.46 -17.00 -19.77
C LEU A 297 1.50 -15.51 -19.40
N MET A 298 0.58 -15.07 -18.56
CA MET A 298 0.52 -13.69 -18.09
C MET A 298 1.68 -13.35 -17.16
N ALA A 299 2.10 -14.27 -16.29
CA ALA A 299 3.27 -14.10 -15.44
C ALA A 299 4.56 -13.99 -16.27
N ARG A 300 4.65 -14.69 -17.42
CA ARG A 300 5.78 -14.61 -18.35
C ARG A 300 5.79 -13.31 -19.17
N SER A 301 4.63 -12.83 -19.61
CA SER A 301 4.49 -11.54 -20.32
C SER A 301 4.97 -10.36 -19.47
N LYS A 302 4.74 -10.40 -18.15
CA LYS A 302 5.25 -9.36 -17.22
C LYS A 302 6.78 -9.34 -17.08
N ARG A 303 7.50 -10.44 -17.41
CA ARG A 303 8.97 -10.52 -17.31
C ARG A 303 9.70 -10.11 -18.59
N GLY A 304 9.01 -9.60 -19.61
CA GLY A 304 9.64 -9.15 -20.85
C GLY A 304 10.32 -10.25 -21.70
N THR A 305 10.07 -11.53 -21.39
CA THR A 305 10.60 -12.64 -22.17
C THR A 305 9.61 -12.96 -23.30
N PRO A 306 10.02 -12.96 -24.57
CA PRO A 306 9.12 -13.32 -25.67
C PRO A 306 8.64 -14.76 -25.48
N ALA A 307 7.35 -14.99 -25.70
CA ALA A 307 6.75 -16.32 -25.67
C ALA A 307 7.48 -17.21 -26.69
N LYS A 308 8.14 -18.27 -26.20
CA LYS A 308 8.63 -19.30 -27.12
C LYS A 308 7.41 -19.91 -27.80
N GLN A 309 7.37 -19.81 -29.16
CA GLN A 309 6.42 -20.54 -29.93
C GLN A 309 6.73 -22.05 -29.74
N TYR A 310 5.74 -22.79 -29.26
CA TYR A 310 5.83 -24.25 -29.25
C TYR A 310 5.45 -24.75 -30.64
N PRO A 311 6.21 -25.71 -31.21
CA PRO A 311 5.84 -26.32 -32.46
C PRO A 311 4.53 -27.09 -32.32
N SER A 312 3.79 -27.11 -33.40
CA SER A 312 2.48 -27.76 -33.62
C SER A 312 2.45 -29.24 -33.27
#